data_689cbe2ae7882e3edbd6db1f5ef7b051
#
_entry.id   689cbe2ae7882e3edbd6db1f5ef7b051
#
_cell.length_a   1.000
_cell.length_b   1.000
_cell.length_c   1.000
_cell.angle_alpha   90.00
_cell.angle_beta   90.00
_cell.angle_gamma   90.00
#
_symmetry.space_group_name_H-M   'P 1'
#
loop_
_entity.id
_entity.type
_entity.pdbx_description
1 polymer ?
#
loop_
_entity_poly.entity_id
_entity_poly.type
_entity_poly.pdbx_seq_one_letter_code
_entity_poly.pdbx_strand_id
1 'polypeptide(L)'
;MSFDTSTLIWILFLVFALQPLIMGRWYAMQRAQAIRGVEKAHGARVITMIHRQEKRSLFGFSVARHIDLEDAQTIIAAIKETPPDRPIALVLHTPGGLVLAAMQIARAVEAHPGKVTVYVPVYAMSGGTL
;
A
#
# COMPACT_ATOMS: atom_id res chain seq x y z
N MET A 1 47.41 5.26 5.07
CA MET A 1 46.27 5.87 5.76
C MET A 1 45.76 4.87 6.78
N SER A 2 46.12 5.01 8.05
CA SER A 2 45.55 4.19 9.11
C SER A 2 44.22 4.81 9.49
N PHE A 3 43.11 4.15 9.15
CA PHE A 3 41.83 4.56 9.67
C PHE A 3 41.84 4.34 11.18
N ASP A 4 41.64 5.40 11.92
CA ASP A 4 41.55 5.36 13.36
C ASP A 4 40.33 4.51 13.76
N THR A 5 40.44 3.71 14.80
CA THR A 5 39.38 2.77 15.25
C THR A 5 38.06 3.50 15.48
N SER A 6 38.14 4.76 15.95
CA SER A 6 36.94 5.62 16.11
C SER A 6 36.27 5.93 14.79
N THR A 7 37.03 6.18 13.73
CA THR A 7 36.49 6.44 12.38
C THR A 7 35.75 5.22 11.82
N LEU A 8 36.29 4.03 12.02
CA LEU A 8 35.64 2.78 11.61
C LEU A 8 34.30 2.56 12.35
N ILE A 9 34.25 2.84 13.65
CA ILE A 9 33.03 2.74 14.44
C ILE A 9 31.96 3.72 13.94
N TRP A 10 32.34 4.97 13.64
CA TRP A 10 31.42 5.96 13.10
C TRP A 10 30.90 5.59 11.70
N ILE A 11 31.74 5.05 10.83
CA ILE A 11 31.31 4.57 9.51
C ILE A 11 30.33 3.40 9.67
N LEU A 12 30.63 2.44 10.54
CA LEU A 12 29.75 1.31 10.80
C LEU A 12 28.40 1.76 11.36
N PHE A 13 28.40 2.70 12.29
CA PHE A 13 27.19 3.31 12.84
C PHE A 13 26.36 4.02 11.76
N LEU A 14 27.01 4.79 10.90
CA LEU A 14 26.36 5.49 9.79
C LEU A 14 25.72 4.51 8.80
N VAL A 15 26.43 3.44 8.42
CA VAL A 15 25.90 2.37 7.55
C VAL A 15 24.68 1.71 8.18
N PHE A 16 24.75 1.39 9.48
CA PHE A 16 23.64 0.78 10.20
C PHE A 16 22.42 1.72 10.31
N ALA A 17 22.66 3.02 10.52
CA ALA A 17 21.61 4.02 10.61
C ALA A 17 20.93 4.29 9.25
N LEU A 18 21.69 4.21 8.15
CA LEU A 18 21.17 4.43 6.78
C LEU A 18 20.52 3.18 6.18
N GLN A 19 20.86 1.99 6.67
CA GLN A 19 20.37 0.72 6.16
C GLN A 19 18.83 0.65 6.04
N PRO A 20 18.03 1.02 7.05
CA PRO A 20 16.57 0.95 6.95
C PRO A 20 15.98 1.89 5.89
N LEU A 21 16.61 3.04 5.66
CA LEU A 21 16.20 3.99 4.63
C LEU A 21 16.45 3.45 3.22
N ILE A 22 17.61 2.84 3.00
CA ILE A 22 17.99 2.28 1.69
C ILE A 22 17.13 1.06 1.38
N MET A 23 16.98 0.14 2.35
CA MET A 23 16.16 -1.07 2.18
C MET A 23 14.68 -0.75 1.97
N GLY A 24 14.15 0.24 2.69
CA GLY A 24 12.77 0.68 2.52
C GLY A 24 12.49 1.18 1.09
N ARG A 25 13.39 1.98 0.53
CA ARG A 25 13.29 2.46 -0.87
C ARG A 25 13.41 1.32 -1.88
N TRP A 26 14.32 0.41 -1.66
CA TRP A 26 14.52 -0.75 -2.53
C TRP A 26 13.28 -1.65 -2.60
N TYR A 27 12.68 -1.99 -1.44
CA TYR A 27 11.43 -2.75 -1.40
C TYR A 27 10.25 -2.00 -2.04
N ALA A 28 10.17 -0.68 -1.88
CA ALA A 28 9.15 0.14 -2.53
C ALA A 28 9.30 0.12 -4.06
N MET A 29 10.53 0.19 -4.57
CA MET A 29 10.81 0.10 -6.01
C MET A 29 10.46 -1.27 -6.57
N GLN A 30 10.83 -2.37 -5.89
CA GLN A 30 10.48 -3.72 -6.33
C GLN A 30 8.97 -3.92 -6.39
N ARG A 31 8.23 -3.45 -5.37
CA ARG A 31 6.77 -3.50 -5.37
C ARG A 31 6.18 -2.72 -6.53
N ALA A 32 6.66 -1.50 -6.77
CA ALA A 32 6.20 -0.69 -7.87
C ALA A 32 6.48 -1.33 -9.24
N GLN A 33 7.62 -2.00 -9.41
CA GLN A 33 7.95 -2.73 -10.63
C GLN A 33 7.04 -3.95 -10.83
N ALA A 34 6.76 -4.71 -9.77
CA ALA A 34 5.85 -5.85 -9.83
C ALA A 34 4.44 -5.41 -10.24
N ILE A 35 3.92 -4.33 -9.62
CA ILE A 35 2.60 -3.77 -9.96
C ILE A 35 2.58 -3.32 -11.43
N ARG A 36 3.58 -2.57 -11.91
CA ARG A 36 3.67 -2.15 -13.32
C ARG A 36 3.74 -3.33 -14.28
N GLY A 37 4.42 -4.41 -13.89
CA GLY A 37 4.45 -5.65 -14.67
C GLY A 37 3.06 -6.25 -14.88
N VAL A 38 2.26 -6.32 -13.80
CA VAL A 38 0.87 -6.80 -13.85
C VAL A 38 -0.01 -5.84 -14.66
N GLU A 39 0.11 -4.53 -14.46
CA GLU A 39 -0.61 -3.52 -15.22
C GLU A 39 -0.36 -3.64 -16.72
N LYS A 40 0.91 -3.81 -17.11
CA LYS A 40 1.30 -3.98 -18.52
C LYS A 40 0.78 -5.28 -19.13
N ALA A 41 0.81 -6.37 -18.37
CA ALA A 41 0.35 -7.68 -18.83
C ALA A 41 -1.18 -7.74 -19.04
N HIS A 42 -1.93 -7.03 -18.18
CA HIS A 42 -3.41 -7.10 -18.19
C HIS A 42 -4.10 -5.84 -18.74
N GLY A 43 -3.36 -4.81 -19.09
CA GLY A 43 -3.90 -3.55 -19.59
C GLY A 43 -4.75 -2.76 -18.57
N ALA A 44 -4.74 -3.18 -17.30
CA ALA A 44 -5.54 -2.61 -16.22
C ALA A 44 -4.69 -1.76 -15.28
N ARG A 45 -5.27 -0.74 -14.66
CA ARG A 45 -4.66 -0.01 -13.53
C ARG A 45 -4.79 -0.87 -12.28
N VAL A 46 -3.68 -1.16 -11.62
CA VAL A 46 -3.69 -1.93 -10.36
C VAL A 46 -3.65 -0.98 -9.17
N ILE A 47 -4.68 -1.03 -8.33
CA ILE A 47 -4.77 -0.29 -7.07
C ILE A 47 -4.78 -1.32 -5.93
N THR A 48 -3.93 -1.14 -4.92
CA THR A 48 -3.83 -2.08 -3.81
C THR A 48 -4.18 -1.42 -2.50
N MET A 49 -5.11 -2.01 -1.74
CA MET A 49 -5.39 -1.68 -0.36
C MET A 49 -5.18 -2.93 0.51
N ILE A 50 -4.01 -3.00 1.14
CA ILE A 50 -3.59 -4.16 1.90
C ILE A 50 -3.27 -3.74 3.33
N HIS A 51 -4.16 -4.06 4.26
CA HIS A 51 -3.96 -3.85 5.68
C HIS A 51 -3.38 -5.11 6.32
N ARG A 52 -2.08 -5.13 6.52
CA ARG A 52 -1.42 -6.21 7.25
C ARG A 52 -1.72 -6.06 8.74
N GLN A 53 -2.29 -7.10 9.33
CA GLN A 53 -2.44 -7.20 10.78
C GLN A 53 -1.15 -7.71 11.45
N GLU A 54 0.00 -7.26 10.96
CA GLU A 54 1.25 -7.54 11.65
C GLU A 54 1.19 -6.78 12.98
N LYS A 55 1.20 -7.53 14.06
CA LYS A 55 1.35 -7.01 15.42
C LYS A 55 2.73 -6.35 15.55
N ARG A 56 2.87 -5.13 15.06
CA ARG A 56 3.98 -4.28 15.46
C ARG A 56 3.64 -3.81 16.87
N SER A 57 3.98 -4.66 17.84
CA SER A 57 3.98 -4.28 19.24
C SER A 57 5.10 -3.28 19.47
N LEU A 58 4.79 -2.00 19.36
CA LEU A 58 5.63 -0.96 19.92
C LEU A 58 5.11 -0.75 21.34
N PHE A 59 5.91 -1.08 22.36
CA PHE A 59 5.53 -0.95 23.78
C PHE A 59 4.23 -1.69 24.20
N GLY A 60 3.94 -2.87 23.61
CA GLY A 60 2.79 -3.69 24.04
C GLY A 60 1.44 -3.27 23.47
N PHE A 61 1.36 -2.22 22.67
CA PHE A 61 0.14 -1.80 21.98
C PHE A 61 0.10 -2.36 20.56
N SER A 62 -0.94 -3.16 20.27
CA SER A 62 -1.21 -3.67 18.92
C SER A 62 -1.88 -2.58 18.09
N VAL A 63 -1.16 -2.00 17.13
CA VAL A 63 -1.75 -1.06 16.17
C VAL A 63 -2.26 -1.87 14.98
N ALA A 64 -3.53 -2.25 15.03
CA ALA A 64 -4.21 -2.84 13.88
C ALA A 64 -4.55 -1.71 12.88
N ARG A 65 -4.11 -1.81 11.63
CA ARG A 65 -4.53 -0.90 10.57
C ARG A 65 -5.92 -1.28 10.06
N HIS A 66 -6.78 -0.30 9.99
CA HIS A 66 -8.14 -0.39 9.49
C HIS A 66 -8.33 0.64 8.38
N ILE A 67 -9.36 0.49 7.56
CA ILE A 67 -9.71 1.49 6.55
C ILE A 67 -10.00 2.83 7.24
N ASP A 68 -9.25 3.85 6.91
CA ASP A 68 -9.42 5.21 7.40
C ASP A 68 -9.69 6.22 6.26
N LEU A 69 -9.83 7.51 6.61
CA LEU A 69 -10.09 8.54 5.63
C LEU A 69 -8.89 8.83 4.70
N GLU A 70 -7.67 8.62 5.17
CA GLU A 70 -6.45 8.79 4.39
C GLU A 70 -6.36 7.69 3.31
N ASP A 71 -6.66 6.44 3.69
CA ASP A 71 -6.77 5.34 2.75
C ASP A 71 -7.81 5.64 1.67
N ALA A 72 -9.00 6.13 2.09
CA ALA A 72 -10.07 6.49 1.14
C ALA A 72 -9.62 7.58 0.18
N GLN A 73 -8.99 8.65 0.65
CA GLN A 73 -8.49 9.72 -0.21
C GLN A 73 -7.46 9.22 -1.21
N THR A 74 -6.54 8.37 -0.77
CA THR A 74 -5.49 7.78 -1.64
C THR A 74 -6.10 6.90 -2.74
N ILE A 75 -7.04 6.03 -2.38
CA ILE A 75 -7.71 5.14 -3.34
C ILE A 75 -8.57 5.94 -4.32
N ILE A 76 -9.35 6.90 -3.84
CA ILE A 76 -10.21 7.77 -4.67
C ILE A 76 -9.36 8.59 -5.65
N ALA A 77 -8.23 9.14 -5.20
CA ALA A 77 -7.31 9.86 -6.08
C ALA A 77 -6.78 8.94 -7.19
N ALA A 78 -6.34 7.72 -6.85
CA ALA A 78 -5.86 6.75 -7.82
C ALA A 78 -6.93 6.33 -8.84
N ILE A 79 -8.20 6.18 -8.41
CA ILE A 79 -9.34 5.90 -9.30
C ILE A 79 -9.58 7.08 -10.25
N LYS A 80 -9.62 8.31 -9.74
CA LYS A 80 -9.86 9.53 -10.53
C LYS A 80 -8.75 9.82 -11.53
N GLU A 81 -7.50 9.49 -11.20
CA GLU A 81 -6.34 9.62 -12.09
C GLU A 81 -6.33 8.55 -13.21
N THR A 82 -7.14 7.51 -13.07
CA THR A 82 -7.22 6.45 -14.08
C THR A 82 -8.12 6.91 -15.24
N PRO A 83 -7.64 6.82 -16.50
CA PRO A 83 -8.46 7.13 -17.66
C PRO A 83 -9.78 6.36 -17.67
N PRO A 84 -10.91 6.96 -18.11
CA PRO A 84 -12.23 6.36 -18.03
C PRO A 84 -12.40 5.07 -18.84
N ASP A 85 -11.60 4.88 -19.86
CA ASP A 85 -11.58 3.68 -20.72
C ASP A 85 -10.67 2.58 -20.21
N ARG A 86 -9.83 2.89 -19.20
CA ARG A 86 -8.87 1.93 -18.65
C ARG A 86 -9.51 1.12 -17.53
N PRO A 87 -9.49 -0.23 -17.61
CA PRO A 87 -9.98 -1.08 -16.52
C PRO A 87 -9.14 -0.91 -15.24
N ILE A 88 -9.79 -1.07 -14.09
CA ILE A 88 -9.15 -1.07 -12.77
C ILE A 88 -9.18 -2.48 -12.18
N ALA A 89 -8.04 -2.92 -11.65
CA ALA A 89 -7.91 -4.10 -10.81
C ALA A 89 -7.66 -3.65 -9.37
N LEU A 90 -8.66 -3.73 -8.52
CA LEU A 90 -8.58 -3.33 -7.11
C LEU A 90 -8.28 -4.55 -6.25
N VAL A 91 -7.12 -4.59 -5.61
CA VAL A 91 -6.73 -5.68 -4.71
C VAL A 91 -7.00 -5.27 -3.28
N LEU A 92 -7.96 -5.95 -2.64
CA LEU A 92 -8.38 -5.68 -1.27
C LEU A 92 -7.97 -6.80 -0.31
N HIS A 93 -7.26 -6.44 0.74
CA HIS A 93 -7.01 -7.31 1.88
C HIS A 93 -7.13 -6.47 3.15
N THR A 94 -8.27 -6.56 3.84
CA THR A 94 -8.60 -5.66 4.97
C THR A 94 -9.55 -6.30 5.96
N PRO A 95 -9.38 -6.03 7.27
CA PRO A 95 -10.37 -6.39 8.30
C PRO A 95 -11.59 -5.45 8.29
N GLY A 96 -11.59 -4.41 7.45
CA GLY A 96 -12.58 -3.35 7.44
C GLY A 96 -12.07 -2.06 8.09
N GLY A 97 -12.99 -1.21 8.51
CA GLY A 97 -12.68 0.06 9.16
C GLY A 97 -13.86 1.03 9.17
N LEU A 98 -13.58 2.32 9.04
CA LEU A 98 -14.61 3.35 9.03
C LEU A 98 -15.59 3.17 7.87
N VAL A 99 -16.87 3.00 8.19
CA VAL A 99 -17.95 2.83 7.20
C VAL A 99 -17.98 4.00 6.21
N LEU A 100 -17.80 5.22 6.70
CA LEU A 100 -17.78 6.41 5.85
C LEU A 100 -16.66 6.35 4.80
N ALA A 101 -15.45 5.96 5.20
CA ALA A 101 -14.31 5.81 4.30
C ALA A 101 -14.57 4.72 3.25
N ALA A 102 -15.09 3.56 3.69
CA ALA A 102 -15.45 2.46 2.81
C ALA A 102 -16.53 2.84 1.79
N MET A 103 -17.59 3.54 2.24
CA MET A 103 -18.63 4.06 1.34
C MET A 103 -18.11 5.05 0.31
N GLN A 104 -17.15 5.91 0.68
CA GLN A 104 -16.53 6.85 -0.27
C GLN A 104 -15.75 6.10 -1.34
N ILE A 105 -15.00 5.06 -0.97
CA ILE A 105 -14.29 4.19 -1.91
C ILE A 105 -15.29 3.49 -2.84
N ALA A 106 -16.33 2.86 -2.29
CA ALA A 106 -17.35 2.16 -3.06
C ALA A 106 -18.02 3.07 -4.11
N ARG A 107 -18.38 4.30 -3.73
CA ARG A 107 -18.94 5.29 -4.67
C ARG A 107 -17.95 5.69 -5.75
N ALA A 108 -16.67 5.83 -5.44
CA ALA A 108 -15.67 6.15 -6.44
C ALA A 108 -15.46 5.00 -7.42
N VAL A 109 -15.49 3.74 -6.94
CA VAL A 109 -15.46 2.55 -7.78
C VAL A 109 -16.67 2.48 -8.70
N GLU A 110 -17.87 2.70 -8.16
CA GLU A 110 -19.14 2.70 -8.92
C GLU A 110 -19.17 3.81 -10.00
N ALA A 111 -18.61 4.97 -9.69
CA ALA A 111 -18.58 6.12 -10.62
C ALA A 111 -17.53 5.98 -11.73
N HIS A 112 -16.61 5.00 -11.66
CA HIS A 112 -15.62 4.81 -12.71
C HIS A 112 -16.28 4.18 -13.96
N PRO A 113 -16.18 4.80 -15.15
CA PRO A 113 -16.87 4.29 -16.35
C PRO A 113 -16.31 2.98 -16.88
N GLY A 114 -15.04 2.71 -16.63
CA GLY A 114 -14.38 1.48 -17.05
C GLY A 114 -14.71 0.29 -16.15
N LYS A 115 -14.37 -0.90 -16.60
CA LYS A 115 -14.56 -2.12 -15.81
C LYS A 115 -13.69 -2.09 -14.56
N VAL A 116 -14.28 -2.29 -13.37
CA VAL A 116 -13.56 -2.50 -12.13
C VAL A 116 -13.69 -3.95 -11.70
N THR A 117 -12.56 -4.59 -11.47
CA THR A 117 -12.50 -5.97 -10.94
C THR A 117 -11.84 -5.94 -9.58
N VAL A 118 -12.53 -6.47 -8.57
CA VAL A 118 -12.03 -6.55 -7.21
C VAL A 118 -11.45 -7.94 -6.96
N TYR A 119 -10.21 -8.00 -6.49
CA TYR A 119 -9.52 -9.21 -6.09
C TYR A 119 -9.35 -9.23 -4.58
N VAL A 120 -9.85 -10.28 -3.94
CA VAL A 120 -9.73 -10.49 -2.48
C VAL A 120 -8.85 -11.72 -2.25
N PRO A 121 -7.52 -11.55 -2.04
CA PRO A 121 -6.61 -12.70 -1.92
C PRO A 121 -6.89 -13.57 -0.70
N VAL A 122 -7.28 -12.99 0.43
CA VAL A 122 -7.52 -13.72 1.68
C VAL A 122 -8.87 -13.35 2.28
N TYR A 123 -9.05 -12.08 2.67
CA TYR A 123 -10.33 -11.59 3.19
C TYR A 123 -10.52 -10.09 2.97
N ALA A 124 -11.79 -9.70 2.84
CA ALA A 124 -12.27 -8.33 2.96
C ALA A 124 -13.50 -8.41 3.86
N MET A 125 -13.46 -7.78 5.04
CA MET A 125 -14.49 -7.89 6.06
C MET A 125 -15.08 -6.52 6.39
N SER A 126 -16.29 -6.51 6.98
CA SER A 126 -16.97 -5.28 7.41
C SER A 126 -17.02 -4.24 6.29
N GLY A 127 -16.49 -3.02 6.49
CA GLY A 127 -16.42 -2.00 5.45
C GLY A 127 -15.70 -2.39 4.16
N GLY A 128 -14.88 -3.44 4.18
CA GLY A 128 -14.24 -4.00 2.97
C GLY A 128 -15.19 -4.80 2.08
N THR A 129 -16.44 -5.03 2.49
CA THR A 129 -17.45 -5.76 1.71
C THR A 129 -18.42 -4.85 0.96
N LEU A 130 -18.35 -3.55 1.20
CA LEU A 130 -19.17 -2.54 0.53
C LEU A 130 -18.70 -2.33 -0.91
#